data_8a9c06c28fbbb931ef8deb0752e4325a
#
_entry.id   8a9c06c28fbbb931ef8deb0752e4325a
#
_cell.length_a   1.000
_cell.length_b   1.000
_cell.length_c   1.000
_cell.angle_alpha   90.00
_cell.angle_beta   90.00
_cell.angle_gamma   90.00
#
_symmetry.space_group_name_H-M   'P 1'
#
loop_
_entity.id
_entity.type
_entity.pdbx_description
1 polymer ?
#
loop_
_entity_poly.entity_id
_entity_poly.type
_entity_poly.pdbx_seq_one_letter_code
_entity_poly.pdbx_strand_id
1 'polypeptide(L)'
;MSKPKKVVLAYSGGLDTSIILKWLQIEYGCDVVTFTADLGQGEELEPAKKKAELLGIKPQNIFIEDVREEFVKDFVFPMFRANAVYEGQYLLGTSIARPLISKRLVEIALETGADAIAHGATGKGNDQVRFELSAYALNPNIKVIAPWREWDLSSRTKLLAFAEEHQIPIAKDKKGEAPFSVDANLLHTSSEGKVLEDPAETAPEYVYQRTVRPEDAPNEPEIIEVDFDKGDPVAINGNKMSPATILTSLNEYGHKHGIGRLDFVENRFVGMKSRGIYETPGGEILLEAHRGIEQITLDSGAGHLKDSLMPKYSELIYNGFWYSPEREMLQAAIDLSQEFVSGTVRLKLFKGSVRTIGRWSDNSLYSEAHVTFEDDAGAYDQKDAAGFIQLNALRLKLLAARNARSKRG
;
A
#
# COMPACT_ATOMS: atom_id res chain seq x y z
N MET A 1 -9.55 18.64 29.81
CA MET A 1 -8.27 17.87 29.84
C MET A 1 -7.13 18.85 29.88
N SER A 2 -6.01 18.56 30.61
CA SER A 2 -4.83 19.44 30.63
C SER A 2 -4.21 19.52 29.23
N LYS A 3 -3.70 20.69 28.84
CA LYS A 3 -2.92 20.84 27.59
C LYS A 3 -1.67 19.95 27.67
N PRO A 4 -1.26 19.28 26.59
CA PRO A 4 -0.03 18.50 26.57
C PRO A 4 1.19 19.41 26.76
N LYS A 5 2.24 18.86 27.38
CA LYS A 5 3.50 19.59 27.62
C LYS A 5 4.52 19.34 26.52
N LYS A 6 4.49 18.17 25.91
CA LYS A 6 5.37 17.78 24.82
C LYS A 6 4.59 16.95 23.80
N VAL A 7 4.78 17.22 22.51
CA VAL A 7 4.06 16.61 21.39
C VAL A 7 5.04 16.10 20.35
N VAL A 8 4.88 14.87 19.88
CA VAL A 8 5.59 14.37 18.69
C VAL A 8 4.74 14.61 17.46
N LEU A 9 5.26 15.35 16.51
CA LEU A 9 4.58 15.71 15.27
C LEU A 9 5.09 14.86 14.10
N ALA A 10 4.18 14.20 13.35
CA ALA A 10 4.49 13.68 12.01
C ALA A 10 4.79 14.86 11.08
N TYR A 11 6.05 15.01 10.71
CA TYR A 11 6.58 16.21 10.07
C TYR A 11 7.19 15.90 8.71
N SER A 12 6.60 16.43 7.65
CA SER A 12 7.11 16.26 6.27
C SER A 12 7.97 17.44 5.80
N GLY A 13 8.09 18.53 6.59
CA GLY A 13 8.72 19.76 6.13
C GLY A 13 7.89 20.56 5.12
N GLY A 14 6.72 20.08 4.73
CA GLY A 14 5.76 20.80 3.90
C GLY A 14 5.15 22.02 4.58
N LEU A 15 4.34 22.79 3.85
CA LEU A 15 3.69 24.00 4.37
C LEU A 15 2.79 23.66 5.57
N ASP A 16 1.88 22.71 5.38
CA ASP A 16 0.86 22.36 6.37
C ASP A 16 1.49 21.88 7.68
N THR A 17 2.45 20.96 7.62
CA THR A 17 3.11 20.44 8.83
C THR A 17 3.99 21.48 9.51
N SER A 18 4.53 22.45 8.77
CA SER A 18 5.28 23.58 9.36
C SER A 18 4.36 24.59 10.07
N ILE A 19 3.18 24.81 9.53
CA ILE A 19 2.13 25.60 10.19
C ILE A 19 1.65 24.89 11.46
N ILE A 20 1.40 23.59 11.38
CA ILE A 20 1.02 22.77 12.53
C ILE A 20 2.07 22.84 13.64
N LEU A 21 3.35 22.71 13.30
CA LEU A 21 4.45 22.83 14.26
C LEU A 21 4.36 24.17 15.01
N LYS A 22 4.24 25.28 14.29
CA LYS A 22 4.16 26.61 14.88
C LYS A 22 2.88 26.81 15.68
N TRP A 23 1.75 26.32 15.19
CA TRP A 23 0.47 26.37 15.87
C TRP A 23 0.50 25.62 17.20
N LEU A 24 1.10 24.42 17.25
CA LEU A 24 1.30 23.67 18.50
C LEU A 24 2.10 24.45 19.53
N GLN A 25 3.17 25.12 19.10
CA GLN A 25 3.98 25.96 19.99
C GLN A 25 3.17 27.14 20.58
N ILE A 26 2.31 27.77 19.80
CA ILE A 26 1.54 28.94 20.19
C ILE A 26 0.32 28.52 21.00
N GLU A 27 -0.52 27.66 20.46
CA GLU A 27 -1.83 27.30 21.03
C GLU A 27 -1.70 26.45 22.29
N TYR A 28 -0.77 25.51 22.29
CA TYR A 28 -0.57 24.62 23.43
C TYR A 28 0.56 25.08 24.35
N GLY A 29 1.47 25.92 23.88
CA GLY A 29 2.65 26.32 24.64
C GLY A 29 3.55 25.16 24.98
N CYS A 30 3.59 24.14 24.12
CA CYS A 30 4.25 22.85 24.36
C CYS A 30 5.59 22.74 23.62
N ASP A 31 6.46 21.87 24.13
CA ASP A 31 7.64 21.43 23.38
C ASP A 31 7.20 20.53 22.22
N VAL A 32 7.77 20.75 21.03
CA VAL A 32 7.51 19.92 19.86
C VAL A 32 8.75 19.10 19.52
N VAL A 33 8.52 17.81 19.30
CA VAL A 33 9.46 16.86 18.72
C VAL A 33 8.97 16.58 17.30
N THR A 34 9.84 16.62 16.30
CA THR A 34 9.48 16.31 14.92
C THR A 34 9.96 14.93 14.53
N PHE A 35 9.14 14.20 13.82
CA PHE A 35 9.50 12.91 13.22
C PHE A 35 9.23 12.93 11.72
N THR A 36 10.26 12.63 10.95
CA THR A 36 10.21 12.48 9.48
C THR A 36 10.67 11.08 9.13
N ALA A 37 9.79 10.29 8.52
CA ALA A 37 10.11 8.96 8.03
C ALA A 37 10.68 9.02 6.60
N ASP A 38 11.82 8.37 6.35
CA ASP A 38 12.22 7.99 5.01
C ASP A 38 11.56 6.66 4.65
N LEU A 39 10.54 6.74 3.81
CA LEU A 39 9.81 5.61 3.23
C LEU A 39 10.16 5.40 1.76
N GLY A 40 11.22 6.04 1.24
CA GLY A 40 11.58 6.02 -0.18
C GLY A 40 10.70 6.91 -1.05
N GLN A 41 10.22 8.04 -0.51
CA GLN A 41 9.42 9.03 -1.23
C GLN A 41 10.21 9.83 -2.28
N GLY A 42 11.53 9.70 -2.30
CA GLY A 42 12.40 10.38 -3.27
C GLY A 42 12.64 11.87 -2.99
N GLU A 43 12.15 12.39 -1.87
CA GLU A 43 12.42 13.77 -1.44
C GLU A 43 13.70 13.84 -0.58
N GLU A 44 14.40 14.98 -0.67
CA GLU A 44 15.52 15.25 0.23
C GLU A 44 15.00 15.50 1.66
N LEU A 45 15.50 14.76 2.65
CA LEU A 45 15.10 14.88 4.05
C LEU A 45 15.78 16.04 4.76
N GLU A 46 16.96 16.44 4.30
CA GLU A 46 17.74 17.53 4.88
C GLU A 46 17.01 18.89 4.89
N PRO A 47 16.22 19.27 3.86
CA PRO A 47 15.40 20.47 3.92
C PRO A 47 14.35 20.45 5.05
N ALA A 48 13.77 19.30 5.36
CA ALA A 48 12.82 19.18 6.48
C ALA A 48 13.51 19.44 7.81
N LYS A 49 14.70 18.87 8.02
CA LYS A 49 15.53 19.11 9.22
C LYS A 49 15.83 20.61 9.41
N LYS A 50 16.43 21.24 8.38
CA LYS A 50 16.76 22.67 8.41
C LYS A 50 15.55 23.54 8.71
N LYS A 51 14.40 23.18 8.18
CA LYS A 51 13.18 23.94 8.41
C LYS A 51 12.66 23.76 9.83
N ALA A 52 12.75 22.56 10.43
CA ALA A 52 12.44 22.33 11.83
C ALA A 52 13.36 23.15 12.75
N GLU A 53 14.68 23.20 12.48
CA GLU A 53 15.64 24.02 13.21
C GLU A 53 15.33 25.51 13.12
N LEU A 54 14.98 26.02 11.93
CA LEU A 54 14.55 27.40 11.72
C LEU A 54 13.27 27.77 12.50
N LEU A 55 12.39 26.80 12.71
CA LEU A 55 11.17 26.95 13.52
C LEU A 55 11.43 26.74 15.02
N GLY A 56 12.69 26.66 15.45
CA GLY A 56 13.12 26.65 16.84
C GLY A 56 13.15 25.26 17.49
N ILE A 57 13.07 24.18 16.72
CA ILE A 57 13.20 22.82 17.26
C ILE A 57 14.69 22.54 17.53
N LYS A 58 14.99 22.08 18.74
CA LYS A 58 16.33 21.69 19.12
C LYS A 58 16.76 20.44 18.36
N PRO A 59 18.05 20.31 17.95
CA PRO A 59 18.51 19.14 17.16
C PRO A 59 18.18 17.78 17.79
N GLN A 60 18.22 17.65 19.11
CA GLN A 60 17.87 16.41 19.82
C GLN A 60 16.38 16.07 19.79
N ASN A 61 15.52 16.98 19.33
CA ASN A 61 14.08 16.81 19.18
C ASN A 61 13.69 16.65 17.69
N ILE A 62 14.65 16.46 16.79
CA ILE A 62 14.42 16.24 15.36
C ILE A 62 14.84 14.81 15.03
N PHE A 63 13.86 13.97 14.76
CA PHE A 63 14.04 12.57 14.37
C PHE A 63 13.81 12.44 12.87
N ILE A 64 14.80 11.93 12.16
CA ILE A 64 14.72 11.55 10.75
C ILE A 64 15.25 10.14 10.65
N GLU A 65 14.42 9.19 10.25
CA GLU A 65 14.78 7.78 10.26
C GLU A 65 14.51 7.13 8.91
N ASP A 66 15.48 6.35 8.45
CA ASP A 66 15.32 5.46 7.31
C ASP A 66 14.57 4.20 7.77
N VAL A 67 13.32 4.10 7.40
CA VAL A 67 12.45 2.96 7.74
C VAL A 67 12.05 2.14 6.51
N ARG A 68 12.77 2.29 5.39
CA ARG A 68 12.45 1.61 4.13
C ARG A 68 12.49 0.10 4.24
N GLU A 69 13.50 -0.46 4.92
CA GLU A 69 13.60 -1.91 5.11
C GLU A 69 12.46 -2.45 5.98
N GLU A 70 12.15 -1.81 7.10
CA GLU A 70 11.03 -2.17 7.95
C GLU A 70 9.70 -2.04 7.19
N PHE A 71 9.54 -0.95 6.43
CA PHE A 71 8.34 -0.72 5.62
C PHE A 71 8.07 -1.87 4.65
N VAL A 72 9.09 -2.26 3.88
CA VAL A 72 8.90 -3.31 2.88
C VAL A 72 8.77 -4.68 3.52
N LYS A 73 9.65 -5.02 4.45
CA LYS A 73 9.69 -6.35 5.07
C LYS A 73 8.47 -6.65 5.94
N ASP A 74 8.09 -5.70 6.81
CA ASP A 74 7.15 -5.96 7.88
C ASP A 74 5.73 -5.44 7.58
N PHE A 75 5.56 -4.65 6.51
CA PHE A 75 4.25 -4.11 6.11
C PHE A 75 3.89 -4.48 4.66
N VAL A 76 4.76 -4.21 3.69
CA VAL A 76 4.46 -4.44 2.27
C VAL A 76 4.45 -5.93 1.94
N PHE A 77 5.47 -6.71 2.28
CA PHE A 77 5.54 -8.13 1.95
C PHE A 77 4.41 -8.95 2.59
N PRO A 78 4.07 -8.79 3.90
CA PRO A 78 2.89 -9.43 4.47
C PRO A 78 1.60 -9.16 3.70
N MET A 79 1.42 -7.94 3.21
CA MET A 79 0.29 -7.55 2.38
C MET A 79 0.31 -8.24 1.01
N PHE A 80 1.49 -8.40 0.38
CA PHE A 80 1.64 -9.11 -0.88
C PHE A 80 1.45 -10.62 -0.74
N ARG A 81 1.84 -11.24 0.38
CA ARG A 81 1.49 -12.64 0.68
C ARG A 81 -0.03 -12.87 0.65
N ALA A 82 -0.82 -11.89 1.04
CA ALA A 82 -2.27 -11.90 0.92
C ALA A 82 -2.77 -11.67 -0.52
N ASN A 83 -1.94 -11.23 -1.44
CA ASN A 83 -2.33 -10.62 -2.72
C ASN A 83 -3.35 -9.49 -2.52
N ALA A 84 -3.14 -8.64 -1.51
CA ALA A 84 -4.11 -7.66 -1.07
C ALA A 84 -4.31 -6.56 -2.12
N VAL A 85 -5.56 -6.45 -2.58
CA VAL A 85 -5.99 -5.43 -3.55
C VAL A 85 -7.33 -4.88 -3.08
N TYR A 86 -7.40 -3.58 -2.78
CA TYR A 86 -8.64 -2.95 -2.37
C TYR A 86 -9.52 -2.66 -3.58
N GLU A 87 -10.80 -3.04 -3.47
CA GLU A 87 -11.80 -2.90 -4.54
C GLU A 87 -11.31 -3.43 -5.91
N GLY A 88 -10.47 -4.46 -5.90
CA GLY A 88 -9.99 -5.16 -7.08
C GLY A 88 -8.90 -4.46 -7.88
N GLN A 89 -8.42 -3.27 -7.47
CA GLN A 89 -7.45 -2.49 -8.23
C GLN A 89 -6.35 -1.81 -7.40
N TYR A 90 -6.67 -1.28 -6.22
CA TYR A 90 -5.74 -0.44 -5.46
C TYR A 90 -4.81 -1.25 -4.55
N LEU A 91 -3.50 -1.08 -4.73
CA LEU A 91 -2.43 -1.79 -3.99
C LEU A 91 -2.06 -1.14 -2.63
N LEU A 92 -2.94 -0.34 -2.04
CA LEU A 92 -2.92 0.09 -0.64
C LEU A 92 -1.68 0.92 -0.20
N GLY A 93 -0.91 1.51 -1.09
CA GLY A 93 0.38 2.12 -0.77
C GLY A 93 0.33 3.22 0.29
N THR A 94 -0.66 4.13 0.25
CA THR A 94 -0.85 5.13 1.31
C THR A 94 -1.32 4.46 2.61
N SER A 95 -2.27 3.52 2.50
CA SER A 95 -2.89 2.88 3.66
C SER A 95 -1.90 2.11 4.51
N ILE A 96 -0.94 1.41 3.87
CA ILE A 96 0.03 0.56 4.55
C ILE A 96 1.20 1.34 5.18
N ALA A 97 1.45 2.59 4.74
CA ALA A 97 2.50 3.42 5.28
C ALA A 97 2.13 4.04 6.65
N ARG A 98 0.86 4.38 6.86
CA ARG A 98 0.41 5.09 8.07
C ARG A 98 0.58 4.29 9.37
N PRO A 99 0.34 2.97 9.42
CA PRO A 99 0.61 2.16 10.62
C PRO A 99 2.08 2.20 11.07
N LEU A 100 3.04 2.15 10.15
CA LEU A 100 4.47 2.26 10.48
C LEU A 100 4.81 3.64 11.02
N ILE A 101 4.36 4.72 10.37
CA ILE A 101 4.59 6.08 10.86
C ILE A 101 4.00 6.26 12.25
N SER A 102 2.79 5.76 12.49
CA SER A 102 2.14 5.83 13.81
C SER A 102 2.90 5.05 14.88
N LYS A 103 3.44 3.87 14.53
CA LYS A 103 4.29 3.08 15.42
C LYS A 103 5.48 3.92 15.89
N ARG A 104 6.23 4.52 14.96
CA ARG A 104 7.39 5.33 15.31
C ARG A 104 7.02 6.59 16.09
N LEU A 105 5.91 7.26 15.77
CA LEU A 105 5.41 8.39 16.56
C LEU A 105 5.17 8.02 18.03
N VAL A 106 4.54 6.86 18.28
CA VAL A 106 4.26 6.37 19.64
C VAL A 106 5.55 5.98 20.34
N GLU A 107 6.48 5.30 19.68
CA GLU A 107 7.78 4.91 20.23
C GLU A 107 8.60 6.15 20.61
N ILE A 108 8.71 7.14 19.71
CA ILE A 108 9.40 8.42 20.00
C ILE A 108 8.71 9.19 21.13
N ALA A 109 7.39 9.13 21.23
CA ALA A 109 6.67 9.73 22.34
C ALA A 109 7.08 9.10 23.69
N LEU A 110 7.22 7.78 23.74
CA LEU A 110 7.70 7.07 24.92
C LEU A 110 9.18 7.40 25.22
N GLU A 111 10.05 7.42 24.20
CA GLU A 111 11.48 7.73 24.33
C GLU A 111 11.72 9.17 24.86
N THR A 112 10.93 10.12 24.37
CA THR A 112 11.10 11.55 24.71
C THR A 112 10.26 12.01 25.89
N GLY A 113 9.40 11.14 26.43
CA GLY A 113 8.44 11.49 27.48
C GLY A 113 7.36 12.47 26.99
N ALA A 114 7.01 12.43 25.71
CA ALA A 114 5.90 13.19 25.16
C ALA A 114 4.57 12.59 25.59
N ASP A 115 3.59 13.45 25.88
CA ASP A 115 2.26 13.06 26.33
C ASP A 115 1.19 13.13 25.24
N ALA A 116 1.60 13.50 24.03
CA ALA A 116 0.74 13.51 22.85
C ALA A 116 1.53 13.29 21.55
N ILE A 117 0.80 12.85 20.51
CA ILE A 117 1.26 12.88 19.12
C ILE A 117 0.36 13.82 18.30
N ALA A 118 0.87 14.30 17.16
CA ALA A 118 0.11 15.13 16.24
C ALA A 118 0.36 14.70 14.79
N HIS A 119 -0.65 14.87 13.94
CA HIS A 119 -0.56 14.60 12.50
C HIS A 119 -1.26 15.69 11.68
N GLY A 120 -0.84 15.82 10.42
CA GLY A 120 -1.38 16.81 9.47
C GLY A 120 -2.47 16.27 8.54
N ALA A 121 -3.02 15.09 8.80
CA ALA A 121 -4.09 14.54 7.98
C ALA A 121 -5.37 15.37 8.10
N THR A 122 -6.01 15.64 6.94
CA THR A 122 -7.25 16.42 6.88
C THR A 122 -8.44 15.64 7.42
N GLY A 123 -9.47 16.35 7.93
CA GLY A 123 -10.69 15.74 8.43
C GLY A 123 -11.57 15.05 7.37
N LYS A 124 -11.25 15.19 6.08
CA LYS A 124 -11.98 14.59 4.95
C LYS A 124 -11.32 13.29 4.43
N GLY A 125 -10.06 13.01 4.83
CA GLY A 125 -9.30 11.85 4.37
C GLY A 125 -9.36 10.66 5.33
N ASN A 126 -9.01 9.48 4.82
CA ASN A 126 -8.88 8.27 5.64
C ASN A 126 -7.63 8.28 6.53
N ASP A 127 -6.62 9.07 6.19
CA ASP A 127 -5.32 9.05 6.86
C ASP A 127 -5.42 9.41 8.35
N GLN A 128 -6.31 10.34 8.73
CA GLN A 128 -6.57 10.61 10.13
C GLN A 128 -7.01 9.35 10.89
N VAL A 129 -7.88 8.53 10.28
CA VAL A 129 -8.37 7.29 10.88
C VAL A 129 -7.22 6.29 11.03
N ARG A 130 -6.39 6.15 10.01
CA ARG A 130 -5.23 5.24 9.99
C ARG A 130 -4.20 5.61 11.05
N PHE A 131 -3.86 6.90 11.19
CA PHE A 131 -2.96 7.39 12.24
C PHE A 131 -3.50 7.10 13.63
N GLU A 132 -4.74 7.49 13.88
CA GLU A 132 -5.32 7.44 15.22
C GLU A 132 -5.63 6.02 15.67
N LEU A 133 -6.24 5.17 14.83
CA LEU A 133 -6.51 3.78 15.19
C LEU A 133 -5.20 3.01 15.45
N SER A 134 -4.16 3.24 14.66
CA SER A 134 -2.84 2.67 14.91
C SER A 134 -2.24 3.14 16.24
N ALA A 135 -2.30 4.44 16.51
CA ALA A 135 -1.77 5.00 17.75
C ALA A 135 -2.51 4.46 18.98
N TYR A 136 -3.84 4.41 18.96
CA TYR A 136 -4.63 3.88 20.08
C TYR A 136 -4.46 2.38 20.29
N ALA A 137 -4.23 1.61 19.22
CA ALA A 137 -3.92 0.18 19.36
C ALA A 137 -2.57 -0.06 20.05
N LEU A 138 -1.59 0.81 19.81
CA LEU A 138 -0.24 0.70 20.36
C LEU A 138 -0.11 1.35 21.75
N ASN A 139 -0.84 2.43 22.00
CA ASN A 139 -0.89 3.12 23.29
C ASN A 139 -2.29 3.73 23.52
N PRO A 140 -3.18 3.04 24.26
CA PRO A 140 -4.57 3.48 24.43
C PRO A 140 -4.71 4.80 25.21
N ASN A 141 -3.66 5.24 25.89
CA ASN A 141 -3.67 6.48 26.68
C ASN A 141 -3.02 7.66 25.96
N ILE A 142 -2.44 7.48 24.78
CA ILE A 142 -1.82 8.56 24.03
C ILE A 142 -2.87 9.58 23.59
N LYS A 143 -2.58 10.88 23.75
CA LYS A 143 -3.41 11.92 23.17
C LYS A 143 -3.04 12.10 21.70
N VAL A 144 -4.04 12.24 20.85
CA VAL A 144 -3.83 12.58 19.44
C VAL A 144 -4.38 13.99 19.19
N ILE A 145 -3.56 14.83 18.58
CA ILE A 145 -3.91 16.19 18.17
C ILE A 145 -4.02 16.18 16.65
N ALA A 146 -5.19 16.54 16.15
CA ALA A 146 -5.49 16.62 14.73
C ALA A 146 -5.92 18.04 14.37
N PRO A 147 -4.99 18.97 14.11
CA PRO A 147 -5.27 20.39 13.98
C PRO A 147 -6.35 20.74 12.96
N TRP A 148 -6.44 20.01 11.86
CA TRP A 148 -7.48 20.19 10.85
C TRP A 148 -8.92 20.06 11.39
N ARG A 149 -9.12 19.47 12.55
CA ARG A 149 -10.42 19.35 13.23
C ARG A 149 -10.59 20.37 14.36
N GLU A 150 -9.51 21.05 14.74
CA GLU A 150 -9.48 21.91 15.94
C GLU A 150 -9.31 23.39 15.60
N TRP A 151 -8.54 23.71 14.55
CA TRP A 151 -8.22 25.08 14.18
C TRP A 151 -9.22 25.69 13.19
N ASP A 152 -9.19 27.01 13.08
CA ASP A 152 -10.01 27.76 12.10
C ASP A 152 -9.26 28.07 10.78
N LEU A 153 -8.03 27.54 10.61
CA LEU A 153 -7.20 27.68 9.41
C LEU A 153 -7.70 26.78 8.26
N SER A 154 -8.97 26.90 7.91
CA SER A 154 -9.71 25.98 7.05
C SER A 154 -9.44 26.15 5.54
N SER A 155 -8.61 27.11 5.13
CA SER A 155 -8.32 27.37 3.72
C SER A 155 -6.84 27.66 3.48
N ARG A 156 -6.40 27.40 2.24
CA ARG A 156 -5.02 27.71 1.83
C ARG A 156 -4.66 29.20 2.05
N THR A 157 -5.61 30.10 1.81
CA THR A 157 -5.42 31.55 2.07
C THR A 157 -5.14 31.83 3.54
N LYS A 158 -5.90 31.23 4.45
CA LYS A 158 -5.65 31.37 5.90
C LYS A 158 -4.33 30.77 6.33
N LEU A 159 -3.96 29.59 5.76
CA LEU A 159 -2.67 28.96 6.01
C LEU A 159 -1.50 29.86 5.57
N LEU A 160 -1.59 30.45 4.39
CA LEU A 160 -0.55 31.35 3.88
C LEU A 160 -0.46 32.64 4.71
N ALA A 161 -1.58 33.22 5.13
CA ALA A 161 -1.59 34.38 6.04
C ALA A 161 -0.93 34.08 7.38
N PHE A 162 -1.26 32.92 7.99
CA PHE A 162 -0.61 32.46 9.22
C PHE A 162 0.90 32.24 9.04
N ALA A 163 1.29 31.64 7.92
CA ALA A 163 2.70 31.41 7.61
C ALA A 163 3.47 32.72 7.45
N GLU A 164 2.86 33.75 6.83
CA GLU A 164 3.46 35.08 6.67
C GLU A 164 3.58 35.79 8.02
N GLU A 165 2.52 35.81 8.85
CA GLU A 165 2.50 36.41 10.17
C GLU A 165 3.58 35.84 11.09
N HIS A 166 3.80 34.52 11.02
CA HIS A 166 4.76 33.81 11.87
C HIS A 166 6.11 33.51 11.18
N GLN A 167 6.37 34.13 10.04
CA GLN A 167 7.64 34.03 9.29
C GLN A 167 8.05 32.60 8.96
N ILE A 168 7.07 31.73 8.69
CA ILE A 168 7.32 30.33 8.30
C ILE A 168 7.86 30.32 6.87
N PRO A 169 9.04 29.76 6.60
CA PRO A 169 9.61 29.71 5.26
C PRO A 169 8.72 28.95 4.28
N ILE A 170 8.30 29.59 3.19
CA ILE A 170 7.56 28.98 2.08
C ILE A 170 8.50 28.92 0.88
N ALA A 171 8.68 27.75 0.31
CA ALA A 171 9.47 27.59 -0.92
C ALA A 171 8.86 28.45 -2.06
N LYS A 172 9.71 29.20 -2.77
CA LYS A 172 9.26 30.17 -3.79
C LYS A 172 8.55 29.51 -4.98
N ASP A 173 8.94 28.30 -5.29
CA ASP A 173 8.36 27.44 -6.32
C ASP A 173 6.97 26.90 -5.95
N LYS A 174 6.66 26.82 -4.64
CA LYS A 174 5.35 26.41 -4.12
C LYS A 174 4.38 27.57 -3.87
N LYS A 175 4.76 28.82 -4.21
CA LYS A 175 3.84 29.97 -4.28
C LYS A 175 2.89 29.88 -5.48
N GLY A 176 3.28 29.21 -6.54
CA GLY A 176 2.41 28.77 -7.62
C GLY A 176 1.66 27.50 -7.18
N GLU A 177 0.42 27.37 -7.56
CA GLU A 177 -0.42 26.25 -7.22
C GLU A 177 0.18 24.91 -7.67
N ALA A 178 0.44 24.00 -6.76
CA ALA A 178 0.48 22.60 -7.12
C ALA A 178 -0.94 22.23 -7.60
N PRO A 179 -1.11 21.74 -8.82
CA PRO A 179 -2.43 21.50 -9.40
C PRO A 179 -3.17 20.33 -8.72
N PHE A 180 -2.49 19.56 -7.87
CA PHE A 180 -3.01 18.39 -7.13
C PHE A 180 -2.09 18.10 -5.93
N SER A 181 -2.56 17.25 -5.01
CA SER A 181 -1.76 16.75 -3.87
C SER A 181 -1.06 15.45 -4.27
N VAL A 182 0.18 15.27 -3.81
CA VAL A 182 0.98 14.06 -4.05
C VAL A 182 1.39 13.47 -2.71
N ASP A 183 1.22 12.16 -2.55
CA ASP A 183 1.75 11.35 -1.46
C ASP A 183 2.57 10.19 -2.06
N ALA A 184 3.79 9.99 -1.58
CA ALA A 184 4.71 9.03 -2.16
C ALA A 184 5.43 8.22 -1.08
N ASN A 185 5.72 6.96 -1.39
CA ASN A 185 6.62 6.08 -0.64
C ASN A 185 7.24 5.05 -1.60
N LEU A 186 8.03 4.12 -1.08
CA LEU A 186 8.72 3.15 -1.92
C LEU A 186 7.77 2.25 -2.73
N LEU A 187 6.55 1.96 -2.20
CA LEU A 187 5.57 1.13 -2.91
C LEU A 187 4.85 1.90 -4.03
N HIS A 188 4.45 3.15 -3.77
CA HIS A 188 3.60 3.87 -4.71
C HIS A 188 3.75 5.39 -4.69
N THR A 189 3.12 6.04 -5.67
CA THR A 189 2.75 7.46 -5.67
C THR A 189 1.24 7.57 -5.84
N SER A 190 0.62 8.47 -5.11
CA SER A 190 -0.80 8.80 -5.15
C SER A 190 -0.96 10.29 -5.43
N SER A 191 -1.79 10.64 -6.42
CA SER A 191 -2.10 12.03 -6.78
C SER A 191 -3.60 12.24 -6.74
N GLU A 192 -4.07 13.30 -6.04
CA GLU A 192 -5.49 13.59 -5.90
C GLU A 192 -5.79 15.09 -5.81
N GLY A 193 -7.04 15.45 -6.04
CA GLY A 193 -7.57 16.81 -5.87
C GLY A 193 -7.45 17.71 -7.09
N LYS A 194 -8.11 18.87 -7.06
CA LYS A 194 -8.12 19.93 -8.07
C LYS A 194 -8.43 19.43 -9.48
N VAL A 195 -7.47 19.45 -10.41
CA VAL A 195 -7.64 19.01 -11.80
C VAL A 195 -8.08 17.54 -11.91
N LEU A 196 -7.90 16.74 -10.87
CA LEU A 196 -8.26 15.32 -10.83
C LEU A 196 -9.65 15.08 -10.21
N GLU A 197 -10.35 16.10 -9.70
CA GLU A 197 -11.63 15.93 -9.00
C GLU A 197 -12.77 15.53 -9.93
N ASP A 198 -12.73 15.94 -11.20
CA ASP A 198 -13.73 15.54 -12.19
C ASP A 198 -13.36 14.18 -12.80
N PRO A 199 -14.13 13.11 -12.53
CA PRO A 199 -13.84 11.79 -13.08
C PRO A 199 -14.13 11.67 -14.59
N ALA A 200 -14.77 12.66 -15.23
CA ALA A 200 -14.99 12.70 -16.67
C ALA A 200 -13.77 13.22 -17.43
N GLU A 201 -12.87 13.93 -16.76
CA GLU A 201 -11.69 14.50 -17.36
C GLU A 201 -10.51 13.54 -17.32
N THR A 202 -9.80 13.40 -18.44
CA THR A 202 -8.57 12.60 -18.50
C THR A 202 -7.48 13.20 -17.63
N ALA A 203 -6.83 12.38 -16.79
CA ALA A 203 -5.69 12.83 -16.00
C ALA A 203 -4.55 13.30 -16.95
N PRO A 204 -4.04 14.54 -16.78
CA PRO A 204 -2.93 15.01 -17.57
C PRO A 204 -1.67 14.18 -17.38
N GLU A 205 -0.86 14.00 -18.43
CA GLU A 205 0.34 13.15 -18.37
C GLU A 205 1.34 13.59 -17.30
N TYR A 206 1.44 14.88 -17.00
CA TYR A 206 2.36 15.39 -15.96
C TYR A 206 2.03 14.94 -14.53
N VAL A 207 0.86 14.31 -14.32
CA VAL A 207 0.47 13.71 -13.03
C VAL A 207 1.29 12.46 -12.75
N TYR A 208 1.64 11.71 -13.80
CA TYR A 208 2.44 10.49 -13.70
C TYR A 208 3.93 10.86 -13.59
N GLN A 209 4.51 10.58 -12.43
CA GLN A 209 5.88 10.98 -12.09
C GLN A 209 6.84 9.78 -11.93
N ARG A 210 6.28 8.59 -11.76
CA ARG A 210 7.05 7.36 -11.51
C ARG A 210 7.22 6.45 -12.70
N THR A 211 6.47 6.65 -13.76
CA THR A 211 6.46 5.76 -14.93
C THR A 211 6.57 6.57 -16.20
N VAL A 212 7.33 6.07 -17.18
CA VAL A 212 7.26 6.59 -18.53
C VAL A 212 5.90 6.27 -19.15
N ARG A 213 5.48 7.03 -20.15
CA ARG A 213 4.27 6.67 -20.91
C ARG A 213 4.47 5.30 -21.56
N PRO A 214 3.45 4.41 -21.53
CA PRO A 214 3.57 3.12 -22.18
C PRO A 214 3.95 3.20 -23.65
N GLU A 215 3.49 4.24 -24.37
CA GLU A 215 3.82 4.48 -25.77
C GLU A 215 5.31 4.81 -25.97
N ASP A 216 5.92 5.50 -25.00
CA ASP A 216 7.32 5.95 -25.02
C ASP A 216 8.28 4.89 -24.46
N ALA A 217 7.76 3.82 -23.86
CA ALA A 217 8.54 2.71 -23.32
C ALA A 217 9.26 1.93 -24.44
N PRO A 218 10.36 1.19 -24.12
CA PRO A 218 11.13 0.44 -25.11
C PRO A 218 10.28 -0.46 -25.99
N ASN A 219 10.67 -0.55 -27.29
CA ASN A 219 10.01 -1.43 -28.26
C ASN A 219 10.39 -2.91 -28.09
N GLU A 220 11.44 -3.19 -27.34
CA GLU A 220 11.87 -4.55 -27.01
C GLU A 220 11.37 -4.93 -25.62
N PRO A 221 10.78 -6.12 -25.47
CA PRO A 221 10.38 -6.61 -24.16
C PRO A 221 11.59 -6.94 -23.31
N GLU A 222 11.45 -6.78 -22.00
CA GLU A 222 12.46 -7.20 -21.01
C GLU A 222 11.97 -8.43 -20.25
N ILE A 223 12.86 -9.39 -20.06
CA ILE A 223 12.59 -10.62 -19.32
C ILE A 223 13.34 -10.54 -17.99
N ILE A 224 12.62 -10.74 -16.89
CA ILE A 224 13.22 -10.84 -15.56
C ILE A 224 12.74 -12.10 -14.86
N GLU A 225 13.52 -12.55 -13.88
CA GLU A 225 13.16 -13.64 -12.97
C GLU A 225 13.08 -13.10 -11.54
N VAL A 226 12.04 -13.51 -10.82
CA VAL A 226 11.87 -13.18 -9.40
C VAL A 226 11.83 -14.49 -8.62
N ASP A 227 12.75 -14.62 -7.66
CA ASP A 227 12.84 -15.78 -6.78
C ASP A 227 12.09 -15.52 -5.48
N PHE A 228 11.34 -16.51 -5.04
CA PHE A 228 10.53 -16.45 -3.82
C PHE A 228 10.99 -17.49 -2.79
N ASP A 229 10.92 -17.11 -1.51
CA ASP A 229 11.01 -18.01 -0.38
C ASP A 229 9.84 -17.73 0.59
N LYS A 230 8.96 -18.72 0.77
CA LYS A 230 7.77 -18.63 1.64
C LYS A 230 6.90 -17.42 1.36
N GLY A 231 6.68 -17.14 0.07
CA GLY A 231 5.85 -16.04 -0.40
C GLY A 231 6.54 -14.67 -0.48
N ASP A 232 7.73 -14.50 0.09
CA ASP A 232 8.48 -13.27 -0.01
C ASP A 232 9.48 -13.31 -1.18
N PRO A 233 9.61 -12.25 -1.98
CA PRO A 233 10.64 -12.17 -3.00
C PRO A 233 12.02 -12.01 -2.35
N VAL A 234 13.01 -12.79 -2.79
CA VAL A 234 14.37 -12.83 -2.21
C VAL A 234 15.48 -12.50 -3.19
N ALA A 235 15.22 -12.60 -4.51
CA ALA A 235 16.19 -12.27 -5.54
C ALA A 235 15.50 -11.82 -6.83
N ILE A 236 16.26 -11.07 -7.65
CA ILE A 236 15.89 -10.73 -9.03
C ILE A 236 17.05 -11.19 -9.92
N ASN A 237 16.73 -11.97 -10.97
CA ASN A 237 17.72 -12.54 -11.91
C ASN A 237 18.84 -13.29 -11.17
N GLY A 238 18.50 -14.05 -10.11
CA GLY A 238 19.43 -14.80 -9.28
C GLY A 238 20.27 -13.98 -8.29
N ASN A 239 20.13 -12.64 -8.30
CA ASN A 239 20.85 -11.76 -7.37
C ASN A 239 20.03 -11.56 -6.10
N LYS A 240 20.50 -12.07 -4.97
CA LYS A 240 19.85 -11.86 -3.67
C LYS A 240 19.96 -10.40 -3.23
N MET A 241 18.88 -9.86 -2.73
CA MET A 241 18.75 -8.46 -2.33
C MET A 241 17.95 -8.33 -1.04
N SER A 242 18.09 -7.17 -0.37
CA SER A 242 17.20 -6.82 0.74
C SER A 242 15.78 -6.48 0.27
N PRO A 243 14.77 -6.57 1.13
CA PRO A 243 13.39 -6.23 0.80
C PRO A 243 13.22 -4.87 0.12
N ALA A 244 13.78 -3.81 0.68
CA ALA A 244 13.70 -2.48 0.09
C ALA A 244 14.41 -2.40 -1.27
N THR A 245 15.56 -3.07 -1.42
CA THR A 245 16.31 -3.11 -2.69
C THR A 245 15.53 -3.86 -3.77
N ILE A 246 14.86 -4.97 -3.45
CA ILE A 246 14.00 -5.69 -4.39
C ILE A 246 12.89 -4.78 -4.92
N LEU A 247 12.16 -4.10 -4.02
CA LEU A 247 11.07 -3.23 -4.44
C LEU A 247 11.57 -2.03 -5.25
N THR A 248 12.74 -1.47 -4.88
CA THR A 248 13.40 -0.40 -5.65
C THR A 248 13.72 -0.87 -7.07
N SER A 249 14.34 -2.04 -7.21
CA SER A 249 14.69 -2.60 -8.53
C SER A 249 13.44 -2.88 -9.38
N LEU A 250 12.39 -3.45 -8.76
CA LEU A 250 11.12 -3.67 -9.47
C LEU A 250 10.46 -2.35 -9.89
N ASN A 251 10.60 -1.28 -9.10
CA ASN A 251 10.14 0.06 -9.48
C ASN A 251 10.89 0.60 -10.70
N GLU A 252 12.20 0.36 -10.80
CA GLU A 252 13.02 0.77 -11.96
C GLU A 252 12.58 0.04 -13.24
N TYR A 253 12.34 -1.27 -13.16
CA TYR A 253 11.78 -2.03 -14.26
C TYR A 253 10.39 -1.54 -14.67
N GLY A 254 9.51 -1.32 -13.70
CA GLY A 254 8.16 -0.81 -13.94
C GLY A 254 8.16 0.60 -14.50
N HIS A 255 9.03 1.49 -13.99
CA HIS A 255 9.27 2.83 -14.54
C HIS A 255 9.60 2.77 -16.03
N LYS A 256 10.63 1.99 -16.37
CA LYS A 256 11.15 1.84 -17.74
C LYS A 256 10.09 1.36 -18.74
N HIS A 257 9.19 0.47 -18.29
CA HIS A 257 8.17 -0.14 -19.13
C HIS A 257 6.78 0.48 -18.99
N GLY A 258 6.62 1.56 -18.21
CA GLY A 258 5.33 2.26 -18.03
C GLY A 258 4.28 1.43 -17.28
N ILE A 259 4.70 0.50 -16.41
CA ILE A 259 3.83 -0.43 -15.67
C ILE A 259 3.36 0.21 -14.37
N GLY A 260 2.13 -0.08 -13.94
CA GLY A 260 1.60 0.26 -12.61
C GLY A 260 0.81 1.56 -12.55
N ARG A 261 0.28 2.07 -13.66
CA ARG A 261 -0.60 3.24 -13.71
C ARG A 261 -2.05 2.84 -13.46
N LEU A 262 -2.72 3.57 -12.56
CA LEU A 262 -4.11 3.34 -12.21
C LEU A 262 -4.85 4.67 -12.02
N ASP A 263 -5.96 4.85 -12.73
CA ASP A 263 -6.95 5.91 -12.50
C ASP A 263 -8.17 5.27 -11.83
N PHE A 264 -8.44 5.63 -10.59
CA PHE A 264 -9.37 4.88 -9.77
C PHE A 264 -10.27 5.77 -8.91
N VAL A 265 -11.57 5.46 -8.89
CA VAL A 265 -12.54 6.08 -7.98
C VAL A 265 -12.87 5.10 -6.87
N GLU A 266 -12.30 5.34 -5.71
CA GLU A 266 -12.43 4.50 -4.52
C GLU A 266 -13.56 4.94 -3.58
N ASN A 267 -14.03 4.02 -2.74
CA ASN A 267 -14.93 4.33 -1.65
C ASN A 267 -14.11 4.55 -0.36
N ARG A 268 -14.04 5.80 0.11
CA ARG A 268 -13.36 6.13 1.36
C ARG A 268 -14.14 5.60 2.57
N PHE A 269 -13.41 5.16 3.58
CA PHE A 269 -14.00 4.69 4.85
C PHE A 269 -14.85 5.78 5.53
N VAL A 270 -14.48 7.04 5.37
CA VAL A 270 -15.26 8.19 5.85
C VAL A 270 -16.55 8.47 5.04
N GLY A 271 -16.90 7.61 4.07
CA GLY A 271 -18.22 7.57 3.44
C GLY A 271 -18.35 8.30 2.10
N MET A 272 -17.29 8.84 1.53
CA MET A 272 -17.32 9.53 0.22
C MET A 272 -16.54 8.79 -0.84
N LYS A 273 -16.89 8.99 -2.11
CA LYS A 273 -16.06 8.57 -3.25
C LYS A 273 -14.95 9.59 -3.49
N SER A 274 -13.78 9.11 -3.88
CA SER A 274 -12.64 9.96 -4.24
C SER A 274 -11.90 9.36 -5.41
N ARG A 275 -11.53 10.18 -6.38
CA ARG A 275 -10.64 9.78 -7.47
C ARG A 275 -9.20 10.00 -7.07
N GLY A 276 -8.38 8.99 -7.29
CA GLY A 276 -6.94 9.06 -7.18
C GLY A 276 -6.25 8.52 -8.43
N ILE A 277 -5.13 9.11 -8.77
CA ILE A 277 -4.21 8.59 -9.79
C ILE A 277 -3.05 7.96 -9.05
N TYR A 278 -2.84 6.68 -9.30
CA TYR A 278 -1.83 5.88 -8.60
C TYR A 278 -0.77 5.37 -9.56
N GLU A 279 0.46 5.29 -9.08
CA GLU A 279 1.56 4.62 -9.77
C GLU A 279 2.22 3.65 -8.80
N THR A 280 2.14 2.35 -9.10
CA THR A 280 2.65 1.27 -8.25
C THR A 280 3.50 0.31 -9.10
N PRO A 281 4.59 0.79 -9.74
CA PRO A 281 5.29 0.05 -10.78
C PRO A 281 5.84 -1.30 -10.29
N GLY A 282 6.63 -1.29 -9.22
CA GLY A 282 7.19 -2.54 -8.66
C GLY A 282 6.14 -3.41 -7.99
N GLY A 283 5.11 -2.80 -7.40
CA GLY A 283 4.02 -3.54 -6.76
C GLY A 283 3.20 -4.35 -7.74
N GLU A 284 2.89 -3.82 -8.93
CA GLU A 284 2.17 -4.57 -9.97
C GLU A 284 3.00 -5.75 -10.49
N ILE A 285 4.31 -5.53 -10.70
CA ILE A 285 5.22 -6.63 -11.09
C ILE A 285 5.28 -7.70 -9.99
N LEU A 286 5.38 -7.29 -8.73
CA LEU A 286 5.44 -8.22 -7.60
C LEU A 286 4.14 -9.01 -7.44
N LEU A 287 2.97 -8.37 -7.59
CA LEU A 287 1.67 -9.05 -7.50
C LEU A 287 1.53 -10.13 -8.57
N GLU A 288 1.88 -9.82 -9.82
CA GLU A 288 1.85 -10.79 -10.94
C GLU A 288 2.81 -11.95 -10.66
N ALA A 289 4.05 -11.65 -10.20
CA ALA A 289 5.04 -12.68 -9.88
C ALA A 289 4.58 -13.58 -8.73
N HIS A 290 4.08 -13.01 -7.65
CA HIS A 290 3.62 -13.78 -6.48
C HIS A 290 2.43 -14.67 -6.83
N ARG A 291 1.45 -14.15 -7.56
CA ARG A 291 0.36 -15.01 -8.08
C ARG A 291 0.88 -16.10 -9.02
N GLY A 292 1.92 -15.82 -9.79
CA GLY A 292 2.55 -16.81 -10.67
C GLY A 292 3.12 -18.00 -9.91
N ILE A 293 3.83 -17.80 -8.81
CA ILE A 293 4.39 -18.91 -8.01
C ILE A 293 3.31 -19.67 -7.24
N GLU A 294 2.29 -18.98 -6.72
CA GLU A 294 1.17 -19.62 -6.03
C GLU A 294 0.41 -20.61 -6.92
N GLN A 295 0.29 -20.35 -8.23
CA GLN A 295 -0.45 -21.21 -9.17
C GLN A 295 0.09 -22.63 -9.23
N ILE A 296 1.37 -22.85 -8.92
CA ILE A 296 1.97 -24.18 -8.95
C ILE A 296 2.28 -24.76 -7.57
N THR A 297 2.20 -23.96 -6.51
CA THR A 297 2.60 -24.38 -5.15
C THR A 297 1.43 -24.46 -4.17
N LEU A 298 0.30 -23.78 -4.43
CA LEU A 298 -0.87 -23.90 -3.58
C LEU A 298 -1.83 -24.98 -4.07
N ASP A 299 -2.34 -25.77 -3.13
CA ASP A 299 -3.53 -26.59 -3.34
C ASP A 299 -4.75 -25.73 -3.67
N SER A 300 -5.66 -26.24 -4.50
CA SER A 300 -6.84 -25.51 -4.98
C SER A 300 -7.74 -25.04 -3.82
N GLY A 301 -7.95 -25.88 -2.81
CA GLY A 301 -8.76 -25.54 -1.63
C GLY A 301 -8.15 -24.41 -0.81
N ALA A 302 -6.85 -24.48 -0.53
CA ALA A 302 -6.09 -23.46 0.17
C ALA A 302 -6.04 -22.15 -0.62
N GLY A 303 -5.78 -22.21 -1.93
CA GLY A 303 -5.75 -21.05 -2.80
C GLY A 303 -7.08 -20.30 -2.87
N HIS A 304 -8.19 -21.03 -3.06
CA HIS A 304 -9.53 -20.42 -3.07
C HIS A 304 -9.92 -19.84 -1.72
N LEU A 305 -9.56 -20.51 -0.61
CA LEU A 305 -9.80 -19.96 0.73
C LEU A 305 -9.03 -18.66 0.93
N LYS A 306 -7.73 -18.66 0.62
CA LYS A 306 -6.89 -17.45 0.71
C LYS A 306 -7.46 -16.30 -0.13
N ASP A 307 -7.85 -16.55 -1.38
CA ASP A 307 -8.47 -15.53 -2.23
C ASP A 307 -9.80 -15.00 -1.65
N SER A 308 -10.56 -15.82 -0.93
CA SER A 308 -11.78 -15.37 -0.24
C SER A 308 -11.50 -14.48 0.98
N LEU A 309 -10.34 -14.60 1.61
CA LEU A 309 -9.91 -13.77 2.75
C LEU A 309 -9.37 -12.41 2.30
N MET A 310 -8.83 -12.31 1.10
CA MET A 310 -8.15 -11.12 0.58
C MET A 310 -9.01 -9.85 0.59
N PRO A 311 -10.29 -9.84 0.18
CA PRO A 311 -11.10 -8.62 0.21
C PRO A 311 -11.26 -8.07 1.64
N LYS A 312 -11.47 -8.94 2.62
CA LYS A 312 -11.59 -8.53 4.03
C LYS A 312 -10.26 -8.03 4.59
N TYR A 313 -9.17 -8.70 4.26
CA TYR A 313 -7.82 -8.28 4.65
C TYR A 313 -7.49 -6.89 4.07
N SER A 314 -7.77 -6.67 2.78
CA SER A 314 -7.55 -5.38 2.12
C SER A 314 -8.41 -4.26 2.71
N GLU A 315 -9.67 -4.55 3.04
CA GLU A 315 -10.58 -3.62 3.71
C GLU A 315 -10.03 -3.18 5.09
N LEU A 316 -9.53 -4.12 5.89
CA LEU A 316 -8.95 -3.81 7.20
C LEU A 316 -7.74 -2.88 7.08
N ILE A 317 -6.84 -3.14 6.13
CA ILE A 317 -5.70 -2.24 5.88
C ILE A 317 -6.18 -0.86 5.43
N TYR A 318 -7.09 -0.83 4.45
CA TYR A 318 -7.62 0.42 3.90
C TYR A 318 -8.26 1.30 4.98
N ASN A 319 -8.99 0.68 5.90
CA ASN A 319 -9.72 1.32 6.98
C ASN A 319 -8.86 1.65 8.21
N GLY A 320 -7.58 1.28 8.24
CA GLY A 320 -6.64 1.62 9.33
C GLY A 320 -6.56 0.61 10.47
N PHE A 321 -7.08 -0.60 10.28
CA PHE A 321 -7.10 -1.67 11.28
C PHE A 321 -5.87 -2.61 11.20
N TRP A 322 -4.68 -2.08 10.87
CA TRP A 322 -3.47 -2.89 10.77
C TRP A 322 -3.14 -3.65 12.06
N TYR A 323 -3.34 -3.03 13.22
CA TYR A 323 -3.06 -3.64 14.53
C TYR A 323 -4.28 -4.29 15.17
N SER A 324 -5.31 -4.63 14.41
CA SER A 324 -6.50 -5.29 14.94
C SER A 324 -6.34 -6.80 15.03
N PRO A 325 -6.98 -7.46 16.01
CA PRO A 325 -6.94 -8.92 16.16
C PRO A 325 -7.41 -9.66 14.91
N GLU A 326 -8.44 -9.17 14.23
CA GLU A 326 -8.96 -9.81 13.02
C GLU A 326 -7.96 -9.75 11.86
N ARG A 327 -7.18 -8.66 11.71
CA ARG A 327 -6.10 -8.60 10.71
C ARG A 327 -4.99 -9.60 11.07
N GLU A 328 -4.62 -9.69 12.34
CA GLU A 328 -3.60 -10.65 12.81
C GLU A 328 -4.03 -12.11 12.57
N MET A 329 -5.30 -12.43 12.84
CA MET A 329 -5.85 -13.78 12.55
C MET A 329 -5.79 -14.08 11.04
N LEU A 330 -6.18 -13.14 10.19
CA LEU A 330 -6.09 -13.30 8.74
C LEU A 330 -4.64 -13.44 8.28
N GLN A 331 -3.72 -12.64 8.83
CA GLN A 331 -2.29 -12.74 8.52
C GLN A 331 -1.73 -14.12 8.86
N ALA A 332 -2.05 -14.65 10.04
CA ALA A 332 -1.59 -15.98 10.44
C ALA A 332 -2.07 -17.07 9.48
N ALA A 333 -3.33 -16.99 9.03
CA ALA A 333 -3.87 -17.91 8.03
C ALA A 333 -3.19 -17.77 6.65
N ILE A 334 -2.93 -16.53 6.24
CA ILE A 334 -2.20 -16.22 5.00
C ILE A 334 -0.77 -16.74 5.08
N ASP A 335 -0.04 -16.45 6.15
CA ASP A 335 1.36 -16.86 6.33
C ASP A 335 1.50 -18.39 6.34
N LEU A 336 0.55 -19.11 6.96
CA LEU A 336 0.51 -20.57 6.92
C LEU A 336 0.39 -21.09 5.49
N SER A 337 -0.38 -20.43 4.63
CA SER A 337 -0.53 -20.82 3.23
C SER A 337 0.75 -20.64 2.41
N GLN A 338 1.68 -19.81 2.89
CA GLN A 338 2.91 -19.47 2.16
C GLN A 338 4.09 -20.41 2.44
N GLU A 339 3.95 -21.37 3.36
CA GLU A 339 5.06 -22.25 3.81
C GLU A 339 5.80 -22.92 2.64
N PHE A 340 5.10 -23.28 1.58
CA PHE A 340 5.64 -23.97 0.39
C PHE A 340 5.66 -23.06 -0.87
N VAL A 341 5.34 -21.78 -0.74
CA VAL A 341 5.35 -20.82 -1.86
C VAL A 341 6.77 -20.32 -2.08
N SER A 342 7.61 -21.20 -2.63
CA SER A 342 9.02 -20.93 -2.93
C SER A 342 9.35 -21.41 -4.33
N GLY A 343 10.18 -20.67 -5.05
CA GLY A 343 10.58 -20.97 -6.42
C GLY A 343 10.79 -19.73 -7.24
N THR A 344 10.81 -19.85 -8.57
CA THR A 344 11.13 -18.74 -9.48
C THR A 344 10.00 -18.51 -10.48
N VAL A 345 9.72 -17.24 -10.75
CA VAL A 345 8.78 -16.80 -11.78
C VAL A 345 9.50 -15.94 -12.80
N ARG A 346 9.36 -16.29 -14.08
CA ARG A 346 9.87 -15.51 -15.21
C ARG A 346 8.77 -14.64 -15.77
N LEU A 347 9.04 -13.33 -15.83
CA LEU A 347 8.12 -12.29 -16.26
C LEU A 347 8.60 -11.65 -17.57
N LYS A 348 7.64 -11.26 -18.39
CA LYS A 348 7.83 -10.43 -19.58
C LYS A 348 7.24 -9.06 -19.31
N LEU A 349 8.07 -8.02 -19.38
CA LEU A 349 7.71 -6.62 -19.20
C LEU A 349 7.67 -5.94 -20.57
N PHE A 350 6.56 -5.26 -20.87
CA PHE A 350 6.44 -4.58 -22.18
C PHE A 350 5.30 -3.56 -22.18
N LYS A 351 5.61 -2.29 -22.41
CA LYS A 351 4.65 -1.21 -22.71
C LYS A 351 3.39 -1.23 -21.84
N GLY A 352 3.54 -1.01 -20.55
CA GLY A 352 2.43 -0.97 -19.58
C GLY A 352 1.93 -2.33 -19.11
N SER A 353 2.54 -3.44 -19.56
CA SER A 353 2.10 -4.76 -19.14
C SER A 353 3.21 -5.60 -18.54
N VAL A 354 2.83 -6.41 -17.55
CA VAL A 354 3.63 -7.48 -16.99
C VAL A 354 2.87 -8.81 -17.19
N ARG A 355 3.58 -9.86 -17.55
CA ARG A 355 2.99 -11.20 -17.76
C ARG A 355 3.94 -12.28 -17.30
N THR A 356 3.42 -13.25 -16.58
CA THR A 356 4.12 -14.49 -16.28
C THR A 356 4.25 -15.34 -17.53
N ILE A 357 5.50 -15.73 -17.87
CA ILE A 357 5.83 -16.56 -19.03
C ILE A 357 6.53 -17.88 -18.68
N GLY A 358 6.89 -18.07 -17.41
CA GLY A 358 7.47 -19.31 -16.89
C GLY A 358 7.44 -19.31 -15.36
N ARG A 359 7.39 -20.49 -14.78
CA ARG A 359 7.45 -20.69 -13.33
C ARG A 359 7.93 -22.10 -13.01
N TRP A 360 8.70 -22.23 -11.93
CA TRP A 360 9.17 -23.52 -11.43
C TRP A 360 9.43 -23.49 -9.93
N SER A 361 9.24 -24.62 -9.30
CA SER A 361 9.39 -24.83 -7.87
C SER A 361 9.64 -26.29 -7.55
N ASP A 362 10.49 -26.56 -6.58
CA ASP A 362 10.64 -27.91 -6.02
C ASP A 362 9.40 -28.35 -5.22
N ASN A 363 8.56 -27.40 -4.82
CA ASN A 363 7.29 -27.61 -4.13
C ASN A 363 6.08 -27.65 -5.09
N SER A 364 6.32 -27.79 -6.41
CA SER A 364 5.27 -27.76 -7.42
C SER A 364 4.28 -28.90 -7.24
N LEU A 365 2.98 -28.57 -7.24
CA LEU A 365 1.87 -29.50 -7.32
C LEU A 365 1.45 -29.79 -8.77
N TYR A 366 2.07 -29.12 -9.74
CA TYR A 366 1.83 -29.37 -11.17
C TYR A 366 2.53 -30.67 -11.60
N SER A 367 1.78 -31.61 -12.06
CA SER A 367 2.28 -32.92 -12.50
C SER A 367 2.01 -33.12 -13.98
N GLU A 368 3.06 -33.10 -14.80
CA GLU A 368 2.95 -33.34 -16.25
C GLU A 368 2.32 -34.70 -16.56
N ALA A 369 2.63 -35.72 -15.76
CA ALA A 369 2.08 -37.05 -15.95
C ALA A 369 0.55 -37.11 -15.81
N HIS A 370 -0.06 -36.24 -14.96
CA HIS A 370 -1.51 -36.22 -14.75
C HIS A 370 -2.26 -35.33 -15.76
N VAL A 371 -1.59 -34.37 -16.39
CA VAL A 371 -2.25 -33.38 -17.25
C VAL A 371 -1.93 -33.55 -18.73
N THR A 372 -1.04 -34.46 -19.08
CA THR A 372 -0.67 -34.74 -20.48
C THR A 372 -1.85 -35.25 -21.28
N PHE A 373 -1.92 -34.87 -22.56
CA PHE A 373 -2.83 -35.46 -23.55
C PHE A 373 -2.21 -36.65 -24.28
N GLU A 374 -0.95 -36.96 -23.99
CA GLU A 374 -0.25 -38.13 -24.48
C GLU A 374 -0.49 -39.34 -23.57
N ASP A 375 0.22 -40.45 -23.78
CA ASP A 375 0.17 -41.63 -22.93
C ASP A 375 0.73 -41.31 -21.52
N ASP A 376 -0.12 -41.34 -20.52
CA ASP A 376 0.20 -41.08 -19.13
C ASP A 376 0.67 -42.31 -18.34
N ALA A 377 0.86 -43.43 -19.02
CA ALA A 377 1.20 -44.73 -18.43
C ALA A 377 0.25 -45.15 -17.28
N GLY A 378 -1.01 -44.70 -17.29
CA GLY A 378 -2.03 -45.04 -16.31
C GLY A 378 -1.99 -44.17 -15.03
N ALA A 379 -1.37 -42.99 -15.08
CA ALA A 379 -1.35 -42.04 -13.97
C ALA A 379 -2.75 -41.53 -13.62
N TYR A 380 -3.68 -41.47 -14.58
CA TYR A 380 -5.06 -41.07 -14.40
C TYR A 380 -6.07 -41.95 -15.13
N ASP A 381 -7.03 -42.55 -14.42
CA ASP A 381 -8.15 -43.27 -15.06
C ASP A 381 -9.32 -42.29 -15.39
N GLN A 382 -9.47 -41.99 -16.67
CA GLN A 382 -10.54 -41.09 -17.15
C GLN A 382 -11.95 -41.60 -16.82
N LYS A 383 -12.14 -42.90 -16.53
CA LYS A 383 -13.44 -43.47 -16.16
C LYS A 383 -13.94 -42.98 -14.81
N ASP A 384 -13.04 -42.61 -13.90
CA ASP A 384 -13.41 -42.09 -12.57
C ASP A 384 -14.20 -40.78 -12.67
N ALA A 385 -13.94 -39.97 -13.69
CA ALA A 385 -14.67 -38.73 -13.95
C ALA A 385 -16.18 -38.96 -14.19
N ALA A 386 -16.58 -40.09 -14.78
CA ALA A 386 -17.99 -40.37 -15.06
C ALA A 386 -18.82 -40.48 -13.78
N GLY A 387 -18.35 -41.19 -12.75
CA GLY A 387 -19.00 -41.30 -11.45
C GLY A 387 -19.09 -39.98 -10.72
N PHE A 388 -17.98 -39.27 -10.68
CA PHE A 388 -17.93 -37.91 -10.07
C PHE A 388 -18.94 -36.96 -10.71
N ILE A 389 -19.00 -36.91 -12.06
CA ILE A 389 -19.93 -36.04 -12.79
C ILE A 389 -21.38 -36.44 -12.51
N GLN A 390 -21.71 -37.74 -12.46
CA GLN A 390 -23.08 -38.21 -12.18
C GLN A 390 -23.55 -37.81 -10.80
N LEU A 391 -22.73 -37.94 -9.76
CA LEU A 391 -23.04 -37.51 -8.40
C LEU A 391 -23.26 -36.00 -8.33
N ASN A 392 -22.36 -35.19 -8.90
CA ASN A 392 -22.51 -33.76 -8.95
C ASN A 392 -23.72 -33.27 -9.77
N ALA A 393 -24.08 -34.00 -10.83
CA ALA A 393 -25.24 -33.73 -11.69
C ALA A 393 -26.58 -34.03 -10.99
N LEU A 394 -26.63 -34.88 -9.96
CA LEU A 394 -27.87 -35.30 -9.30
C LEU A 394 -28.75 -34.13 -8.87
N ARG A 395 -28.18 -33.18 -8.13
CA ARG A 395 -28.92 -31.99 -7.69
C ARG A 395 -29.47 -31.17 -8.88
N LEU A 396 -28.70 -31.04 -9.96
CA LEU A 396 -29.10 -30.28 -11.16
C LEU A 396 -30.24 -30.97 -11.89
N LYS A 397 -30.21 -32.31 -12.01
CA LYS A 397 -31.29 -33.13 -12.59
C LYS A 397 -32.59 -32.98 -11.76
N LEU A 398 -32.51 -33.01 -10.43
CA LEU A 398 -33.66 -32.82 -9.56
C LEU A 398 -34.26 -31.40 -9.67
N LEU A 399 -33.42 -30.36 -9.73
CA LEU A 399 -33.85 -28.99 -9.98
C LEU A 399 -34.52 -28.84 -11.34
N ALA A 400 -33.94 -29.40 -12.40
CA ALA A 400 -34.52 -29.35 -13.76
C ALA A 400 -35.88 -30.05 -13.81
N ALA A 401 -36.02 -31.23 -13.20
CA ALA A 401 -37.29 -31.96 -13.11
C ALA A 401 -38.39 -31.19 -12.33
N ARG A 402 -38.00 -30.51 -11.24
CA ARG A 402 -38.90 -29.62 -10.48
C ARG A 402 -39.38 -28.46 -11.35
N ASN A 403 -38.46 -27.77 -12.01
CA ASN A 403 -38.77 -26.60 -12.84
C ASN A 403 -39.63 -26.97 -14.08
N ALA A 404 -39.43 -28.17 -14.63
CA ALA A 404 -40.28 -28.66 -15.71
C ALA A 404 -41.73 -28.95 -15.27
N ARG A 405 -41.91 -29.39 -14.03
CA ARG A 405 -43.25 -29.57 -13.43
C ARG A 405 -43.96 -28.23 -13.19
N SER A 406 -43.28 -27.23 -12.67
CA SER A 406 -43.82 -25.91 -12.39
C SER A 406 -44.16 -25.09 -13.64
N LYS A 407 -43.63 -25.43 -14.81
CA LYS A 407 -43.98 -24.80 -16.11
C LYS A 407 -45.18 -25.44 -16.80
N ARG A 408 -45.70 -26.58 -16.27
CA ARG A 408 -46.82 -27.31 -16.82
C ARG A 408 -48.14 -27.09 -16.03
N GLY A 409 -48.06 -26.38 -14.91
CA GLY A 409 -49.22 -25.87 -14.16
C GLY A 409 -49.31 -24.35 -14.28
#